data_fac0ce075e42b25c680f23a1ba8b5393
#
_entry.id   fac0ce075e42b25c680f23a1ba8b5393
#
_cell.length_a   1.000
_cell.length_b   1.000
_cell.length_c   1.000
_cell.angle_alpha   90.00
_cell.angle_beta   90.00
_cell.angle_gamma   90.00
#
_symmetry.space_group_name_H-M   'P 1'
#
loop_
_entity.id
_entity.type
_entity.pdbx_description
1 polymer ?
#
loop_
_entity_poly.entity_id
_entity_poly.type
_entity_poly.pdbx_seq_one_letter_code
_entity_poly.pdbx_strand_id
1 'polypeptide(L)'
;MPNTTLTADVIAKAALAVLDNEFGWLNKMHRVYEDEYSETVNGYKKGATISIRRPADFTVRTGPVAAAQDVIEGKVPLTIDQQIGVDFKFTSTELTLNVNQLTERVIKPAMVNIVNHVGNDILTQAYRGVYNAVGTPGQAINSFADFARGPERLDDMAVPSSDRYSVMVPNDFWNMVGSQTTLGGSRASDGAYRNG
;
A
#
# COMPACT_ATOMS: atom_id res chain seq x y z
N MET A 1 28.23 11.33 33.01
CA MET A 1 27.50 10.63 31.95
C MET A 1 27.45 11.58 30.76
N PRO A 2 27.80 11.18 29.54
CA PRO A 2 27.70 12.07 28.40
C PRO A 2 26.23 12.39 28.19
N ASN A 3 25.89 13.68 28.12
CA ASN A 3 24.57 14.12 27.72
C ASN A 3 24.34 13.64 26.29
N THR A 4 23.40 12.70 26.10
CA THR A 4 22.87 12.35 24.79
C THR A 4 22.01 13.51 24.32
N THR A 5 22.64 14.46 23.66
CA THR A 5 21.93 15.53 22.94
C THR A 5 21.09 14.87 21.86
N LEU A 6 19.79 15.18 21.85
CA LEU A 6 18.87 14.84 20.77
C LEU A 6 19.41 15.46 19.48
N THR A 7 20.11 14.65 18.70
CA THR A 7 20.58 15.05 17.38
C THR A 7 19.46 14.85 16.35
N ALA A 8 19.49 15.62 15.29
CA ALA A 8 18.53 15.49 14.17
C ALA A 8 18.47 14.03 13.66
N ASP A 9 19.58 13.32 13.67
CA ASP A 9 19.68 11.91 13.25
C ASP A 9 18.89 10.96 14.15
N VAL A 10 18.88 11.20 15.46
CA VAL A 10 18.12 10.36 16.43
C VAL A 10 16.62 10.57 16.22
N ILE A 11 16.21 11.83 16.00
CA ILE A 11 14.82 12.18 15.71
C ILE A 11 14.39 11.58 14.38
N ALA A 12 15.21 11.66 13.34
CA ALA A 12 14.93 11.10 12.03
C ALA A 12 14.78 9.57 12.08
N LYS A 13 15.65 8.86 12.81
CA LYS A 13 15.55 7.41 13.01
C LYS A 13 14.28 7.01 13.77
N ALA A 14 13.91 7.75 14.80
CA ALA A 14 12.68 7.52 15.54
C ALA A 14 11.46 7.76 14.67
N ALA A 15 11.45 8.82 13.87
CA ALA A 15 10.39 9.13 12.92
C ALA A 15 10.22 8.03 11.86
N LEU A 16 11.33 7.53 11.31
CA LEU A 16 11.33 6.46 10.32
C LEU A 16 10.75 5.16 10.88
N ALA A 17 11.16 4.78 12.10
CA ALA A 17 10.65 3.58 12.78
C ALA A 17 9.14 3.67 13.06
N VAL A 18 8.65 4.85 13.47
CA VAL A 18 7.21 5.08 13.66
C VAL A 18 6.48 5.03 12.33
N LEU A 19 7.02 5.66 11.29
CA LEU A 19 6.43 5.68 9.96
C LEU A 19 6.25 4.25 9.41
N ASP A 20 7.27 3.42 9.51
CA ASP A 20 7.24 2.02 9.04
C ASP A 20 6.17 1.19 9.76
N ASN A 21 6.01 1.40 11.08
CA ASN A 21 4.98 0.72 11.86
C ASN A 21 3.54 1.18 11.53
N GLU A 22 3.35 2.45 11.17
CA GLU A 22 2.03 3.01 10.89
C GLU A 22 1.55 2.78 9.44
N PHE A 23 2.40 2.30 8.55
CA PHE A 23 2.02 2.06 7.15
C PHE A 23 0.89 1.05 6.97
N GLY A 24 0.70 0.10 7.88
CA GLY A 24 -0.44 -0.82 7.88
C GLY A 24 -0.67 -1.49 6.52
N TRP A 25 -1.82 -1.19 5.89
CA TRP A 25 -2.18 -1.77 4.58
C TRP A 25 -1.27 -1.31 3.43
N LEU A 26 -0.63 -0.15 3.53
CA LEU A 26 0.33 0.33 2.53
C LEU A 26 1.54 -0.59 2.38
N ASN A 27 1.91 -1.33 3.44
CA ASN A 27 2.96 -2.35 3.38
C ASN A 27 2.61 -3.57 2.49
N LYS A 28 1.34 -3.70 2.08
CA LYS A 28 0.89 -4.75 1.15
C LYS A 28 1.00 -4.34 -0.32
N MET A 29 1.40 -3.11 -0.59
CA MET A 29 1.64 -2.63 -1.95
C MET A 29 2.96 -3.16 -2.49
N HIS A 30 3.02 -3.30 -3.80
CA HIS A 30 4.21 -3.79 -4.49
C HIS A 30 5.34 -2.75 -4.45
N ARG A 31 6.52 -3.11 -3.91
CA ARG A 31 7.66 -2.22 -3.66
C ARG A 31 8.95 -2.67 -4.37
N VAL A 32 8.86 -3.55 -5.33
CA VAL A 32 10.03 -4.18 -5.99
C VAL A 32 10.95 -3.15 -6.67
N TYR A 33 10.41 -2.01 -7.11
CA TYR A 33 11.18 -1.00 -7.83
C TYR A 33 11.87 0.04 -6.92
N GLU A 34 11.75 -0.11 -5.61
CA GLU A 34 12.38 0.78 -4.62
C GLU A 34 13.91 0.73 -4.75
N ASP A 35 14.47 -0.45 -5.00
CA ASP A 35 15.92 -0.67 -5.13
C ASP A 35 16.51 0.05 -6.34
N GLU A 36 15.78 0.19 -7.43
CA GLU A 36 16.26 0.90 -8.64
C GLU A 36 16.47 2.40 -8.38
N TYR A 37 15.81 2.96 -7.38
CA TYR A 37 16.04 4.32 -6.93
C TYR A 37 17.20 4.44 -5.93
N SER A 38 17.62 3.36 -5.27
CA SER A 38 18.61 3.35 -4.19
C SER A 38 20.05 3.59 -4.66
N GLU A 39 20.37 3.37 -5.94
CA GLU A 39 21.72 3.54 -6.48
C GLU A 39 22.15 5.03 -6.60
N THR A 40 21.26 5.96 -6.37
CA THR A 40 21.57 7.39 -6.49
C THR A 40 22.14 7.94 -5.18
N VAL A 41 23.42 8.15 -5.10
CA VAL A 41 24.21 8.59 -3.91
C VAL A 41 23.71 9.88 -3.23
N ASN A 42 22.86 10.67 -3.89
CA ASN A 42 22.40 11.98 -3.43
C ASN A 42 20.90 12.06 -3.07
N GLY A 43 20.23 10.94 -2.85
CA GLY A 43 18.79 10.91 -2.59
C GLY A 43 17.94 11.23 -3.83
N TYR A 44 16.65 10.91 -3.74
CA TYR A 44 15.73 11.09 -4.85
C TYR A 44 15.34 12.55 -5.01
N LYS A 45 15.38 13.00 -6.25
CA LYS A 45 14.83 14.32 -6.60
C LYS A 45 13.42 14.12 -7.16
N LYS A 46 12.48 14.97 -6.79
CA LYS A 46 11.20 15.09 -7.46
C LYS A 46 11.43 15.23 -8.97
N GLY A 47 10.72 14.42 -9.76
CA GLY A 47 10.89 14.33 -11.22
C GLY A 47 11.84 13.24 -11.69
N ALA A 48 12.50 12.48 -10.78
CA ALA A 48 13.27 11.32 -11.18
C ALA A 48 12.35 10.24 -11.77
N THR A 49 12.69 9.74 -12.96
CA THR A 49 11.88 8.74 -13.66
C THR A 49 12.74 7.49 -13.91
N ILE A 50 12.21 6.36 -13.53
CA ILE A 50 12.75 5.04 -13.92
C ILE A 50 11.87 4.43 -15.01
N SER A 51 12.45 3.56 -15.83
CA SER A 51 11.74 2.83 -16.87
C SER A 51 11.61 1.37 -16.48
N ILE A 52 10.41 0.97 -16.10
CA ILE A 52 10.10 -0.42 -15.77
C ILE A 52 9.93 -1.19 -17.06
N ARG A 53 10.68 -2.29 -17.23
CA ARG A 53 10.54 -3.17 -18.39
C ARG A 53 9.33 -4.07 -18.22
N ARG A 54 8.53 -4.21 -19.26
CA ARG A 54 7.46 -5.19 -19.32
C ARG A 54 8.05 -6.54 -19.76
N PRO A 55 7.54 -7.67 -19.23
CA PRO A 55 7.87 -8.98 -19.76
C PRO A 55 7.61 -9.04 -21.27
N ALA A 56 8.51 -9.68 -22.01
CA ALA A 56 8.30 -9.93 -23.42
C ALA A 56 7.17 -10.93 -23.64
N ASP A 57 6.34 -10.71 -24.63
CA ASP A 57 5.26 -11.61 -25.02
C ASP A 57 5.73 -12.53 -26.15
N PHE A 58 5.53 -13.84 -26.01
CA PHE A 58 5.95 -14.84 -26.98
C PHE A 58 4.76 -15.63 -27.49
N THR A 59 4.71 -15.80 -28.81
CA THR A 59 3.70 -16.65 -29.44
C THR A 59 4.19 -18.10 -29.48
N VAL A 60 3.40 -19.02 -28.94
CA VAL A 60 3.69 -20.46 -29.01
C VAL A 60 3.39 -20.96 -30.42
N ARG A 61 4.39 -21.57 -31.06
CA ARG A 61 4.21 -22.22 -32.35
C ARG A 61 3.83 -23.70 -32.21
N THR A 62 3.10 -24.20 -33.18
CA THR A 62 2.83 -25.63 -33.37
C THR A 62 3.52 -26.11 -34.64
N GLY A 63 4.27 -27.24 -34.58
CA GLY A 63 4.92 -27.84 -35.72
C GLY A 63 6.45 -27.93 -35.62
N PRO A 64 7.11 -28.68 -36.53
CA PRO A 64 8.55 -28.98 -36.43
C PRO A 64 9.49 -27.83 -36.88
N VAL A 65 8.99 -26.87 -37.65
CA VAL A 65 9.83 -25.80 -38.20
C VAL A 65 10.02 -24.67 -37.17
N ALA A 66 11.25 -24.33 -36.83
CA ALA A 66 11.55 -23.24 -35.91
C ALA A 66 11.32 -21.89 -36.59
N ALA A 67 10.55 -21.02 -35.92
CA ALA A 67 10.42 -19.61 -36.29
C ALA A 67 11.04 -18.78 -35.16
N ALA A 68 12.12 -18.06 -35.42
CA ALA A 68 12.70 -17.14 -34.48
C ALA A 68 11.76 -15.92 -34.31
N GLN A 69 11.57 -15.50 -33.07
CA GLN A 69 10.82 -14.29 -32.74
C GLN A 69 11.76 -13.26 -32.12
N ASP A 70 11.58 -12.00 -32.48
CA ASP A 70 12.33 -10.92 -31.86
C ASP A 70 11.77 -10.66 -30.45
N VAL A 71 12.65 -10.41 -29.48
CA VAL A 71 12.28 -10.05 -28.12
C VAL A 71 12.00 -8.55 -28.08
N ILE A 72 10.71 -8.19 -27.99
CA ILE A 72 10.27 -6.80 -27.89
C ILE A 72 9.81 -6.53 -26.46
N GLU A 73 10.63 -5.79 -25.72
CA GLU A 73 10.31 -5.36 -24.35
C GLU A 73 9.68 -3.97 -24.38
N GLY A 74 8.43 -3.87 -23.91
CA GLY A 74 7.80 -2.59 -23.64
C GLY A 74 8.38 -1.94 -22.37
N LYS A 75 8.30 -0.61 -22.27
CA LYS A 75 8.74 0.14 -21.09
C LYS A 75 7.58 0.98 -20.54
N VAL A 76 7.45 1.03 -19.21
CA VAL A 76 6.50 1.90 -18.50
C VAL A 76 7.30 2.86 -17.63
N PRO A 77 7.17 4.18 -17.81
CA PRO A 77 7.85 5.15 -16.95
C PRO A 77 7.16 5.20 -15.58
N LEU A 78 7.95 5.21 -14.51
CA LEU A 78 7.53 5.48 -13.14
C LEU A 78 8.27 6.74 -12.67
N THR A 79 7.54 7.80 -12.37
CA THR A 79 8.10 9.10 -12.01
C THR A 79 7.72 9.47 -10.58
N ILE A 80 8.68 9.98 -9.81
CA ILE A 80 8.43 10.56 -8.49
C ILE A 80 7.87 11.97 -8.70
N ASP A 81 6.59 12.16 -8.41
CA ASP A 81 5.88 13.43 -8.65
C ASP A 81 5.62 14.23 -7.37
N GLN A 82 5.65 13.60 -6.19
CA GLN A 82 5.33 14.22 -4.93
C GLN A 82 6.47 14.14 -3.91
N GLN A 83 6.57 15.16 -3.09
CA GLN A 83 7.41 15.22 -1.90
C GLN A 83 6.55 15.72 -0.74
N ILE A 84 6.38 14.88 0.27
CA ILE A 84 5.49 15.14 1.40
C ILE A 84 6.34 15.27 2.67
N GLY A 85 6.03 16.26 3.50
CA GLY A 85 6.71 16.50 4.76
C GLY A 85 5.81 17.19 5.78
N VAL A 86 6.17 17.07 7.04
CA VAL A 86 5.57 17.83 8.15
C VAL A 86 6.67 18.59 8.85
N ASP A 87 6.52 19.92 8.89
CA ASP A 87 7.47 20.80 9.55
C ASP A 87 6.96 21.17 10.94
N PHE A 88 7.82 21.03 11.94
CA PHE A 88 7.54 21.46 13.30
C PHE A 88 8.75 22.17 13.91
N LYS A 89 8.48 23.12 14.80
CA LYS A 89 9.51 23.87 15.50
C LYS A 89 9.59 23.41 16.94
N PHE A 90 10.78 23.21 17.43
CA PHE A 90 11.06 22.97 18.85
C PHE A 90 11.63 24.19 19.49
N THR A 91 11.19 24.49 20.72
CA THR A 91 11.87 25.42 21.60
C THR A 91 13.01 24.72 22.34
N SER A 92 14.01 25.47 22.78
CA SER A 92 15.13 24.92 23.54
C SER A 92 14.69 24.23 24.84
N THR A 93 13.57 24.60 25.39
CA THR A 93 12.98 23.99 26.60
C THR A 93 12.37 22.61 26.27
N GLU A 94 11.80 22.43 25.08
CA GLU A 94 11.21 21.17 24.63
C GLU A 94 12.27 20.14 24.23
N LEU A 95 13.44 20.59 23.80
CA LEU A 95 14.60 19.72 23.53
C LEU A 95 15.18 19.04 24.78
N THR A 96 14.80 19.46 25.98
CA THR A 96 15.14 18.78 27.23
C THR A 96 14.27 17.56 27.54
N LEU A 97 13.21 17.33 26.76
CA LEU A 97 12.34 16.16 26.88
C LEU A 97 13.09 14.88 26.48
N ASN A 98 12.74 13.78 27.13
CA ASN A 98 13.23 12.47 26.73
C ASN A 98 12.75 12.12 25.33
N VAL A 99 13.59 11.46 24.50
CA VAL A 99 13.29 11.03 23.12
C VAL A 99 11.94 10.31 23.03
N ASN A 100 11.62 9.44 23.98
CA ASN A 100 10.38 8.69 24.00
C ASN A 100 9.14 9.60 24.13
N GLN A 101 9.22 10.61 25.01
CA GLN A 101 8.12 11.56 25.19
C GLN A 101 7.91 12.45 23.96
N LEU A 102 9.02 12.84 23.30
CA LEU A 102 8.97 13.59 22.05
C LEU A 102 8.35 12.73 20.93
N THR A 103 8.73 11.47 20.85
CA THR A 103 8.21 10.52 19.86
C THR A 103 6.71 10.36 20.02
N GLU A 104 6.20 10.12 21.20
CA GLU A 104 4.76 9.90 21.43
C GLU A 104 3.93 11.16 21.19
N ARG A 105 4.42 12.32 21.63
CA ARG A 105 3.65 13.56 21.62
C ARG A 105 3.69 14.31 20.30
N VAL A 106 4.78 14.21 19.56
CA VAL A 106 5.01 15.03 18.36
C VAL A 106 5.26 14.18 17.13
N ILE A 107 6.23 13.24 17.20
CA ILE A 107 6.65 12.50 16.02
C ILE A 107 5.53 11.55 15.54
N LYS A 108 4.95 10.78 16.45
CA LYS A 108 3.90 9.82 16.10
C LYS A 108 2.68 10.46 15.43
N PRO A 109 2.06 11.52 15.96
CA PRO A 109 0.97 12.20 15.27
C PRO A 109 1.35 12.78 13.91
N ALA A 110 2.58 13.31 13.79
CA ALA A 110 3.09 13.84 12.52
C ALA A 110 3.22 12.73 11.46
N MET A 111 3.78 11.58 11.85
CA MET A 111 3.93 10.41 10.95
C MET A 111 2.57 9.83 10.55
N VAL A 112 1.62 9.72 11.47
CA VAL A 112 0.24 9.29 11.18
C VAL A 112 -0.41 10.20 10.12
N ASN A 113 -0.22 11.52 10.22
CA ASN A 113 -0.75 12.45 9.23
C ASN A 113 -0.11 12.25 7.85
N ILE A 114 1.21 11.98 7.77
CA ILE A 114 1.89 11.64 6.52
C ILE A 114 1.30 10.37 5.91
N VAL A 115 1.17 9.30 6.70
CA VAL A 115 0.62 8.01 6.25
C VAL A 115 -0.81 8.17 5.73
N ASN A 116 -1.65 8.92 6.45
CA ASN A 116 -3.02 9.19 6.03
C ASN A 116 -3.08 9.98 4.71
N HIS A 117 -2.18 10.97 4.55
CA HIS A 117 -2.11 11.74 3.31
C HIS A 117 -1.68 10.86 2.13
N VAL A 118 -0.60 10.09 2.29
CA VAL A 118 -0.10 9.15 1.28
C VAL A 118 -1.18 8.11 0.94
N GLY A 119 -1.83 7.53 1.95
CA GLY A 119 -2.89 6.55 1.75
C GLY A 119 -4.07 7.10 0.97
N ASN A 120 -4.52 8.31 1.29
CA ASN A 120 -5.60 8.97 0.56
C ASN A 120 -5.23 9.29 -0.89
N ASP A 121 -4.00 9.73 -1.13
CA ASP A 121 -3.53 10.03 -2.48
C ASP A 121 -3.44 8.76 -3.34
N ILE A 122 -2.85 7.69 -2.82
CA ILE A 122 -2.76 6.40 -3.49
C ILE A 122 -4.14 5.84 -3.82
N LEU A 123 -5.08 5.85 -2.86
CA LEU A 123 -6.45 5.38 -3.10
C LEU A 123 -7.16 6.23 -4.16
N THR A 124 -6.94 7.53 -4.16
CA THR A 124 -7.51 8.43 -5.15
C THR A 124 -6.96 8.15 -6.55
N GLN A 125 -5.66 7.92 -6.67
CA GLN A 125 -5.03 7.56 -7.95
C GLN A 125 -5.48 6.18 -8.42
N ALA A 126 -5.54 5.18 -7.53
CA ALA A 126 -6.04 3.84 -7.83
C ALA A 126 -7.48 3.89 -8.34
N TYR A 127 -8.37 4.60 -7.66
CA TYR A 127 -9.77 4.77 -8.06
C TYR A 127 -9.91 5.38 -9.46
N ARG A 128 -9.06 6.32 -9.83
CA ARG A 128 -9.09 6.99 -11.14
C ARG A 128 -8.40 6.20 -12.23
N GLY A 129 -7.41 5.38 -11.90
CA GLY A 129 -6.55 4.67 -12.86
C GLY A 129 -6.96 3.23 -13.13
N VAL A 130 -7.77 2.61 -12.27
CA VAL A 130 -8.17 1.21 -12.41
C VAL A 130 -9.49 1.12 -13.18
N TYR A 131 -9.44 0.52 -14.37
CA TYR A 131 -10.61 0.32 -15.22
C TYR A 131 -11.41 -0.96 -14.92
N ASN A 132 -10.81 -1.89 -14.14
CA ASN A 132 -11.49 -3.10 -13.71
C ASN A 132 -12.36 -2.81 -12.49
N ALA A 133 -13.62 -2.56 -12.72
CA ALA A 133 -14.60 -2.34 -11.67
C ALA A 133 -15.70 -3.41 -11.73
N VAL A 134 -16.18 -3.82 -10.56
CA VAL A 134 -17.34 -4.72 -10.40
C VAL A 134 -18.34 -4.07 -9.46
N GLY A 135 -19.63 -4.32 -9.68
CA GLY A 135 -20.70 -3.70 -8.90
C GLY A 135 -21.18 -2.38 -9.48
N THR A 136 -21.99 -1.66 -8.71
CA THR A 136 -22.55 -0.36 -9.08
C THR A 136 -21.87 0.74 -8.29
N PRO A 137 -21.26 1.74 -8.95
CA PRO A 137 -20.64 2.87 -8.25
C PRO A 137 -21.61 3.55 -7.28
N GLY A 138 -21.14 3.85 -6.07
CA GLY A 138 -21.93 4.50 -5.03
C GLY A 138 -22.82 3.56 -4.21
N GLN A 139 -22.84 2.27 -4.52
CA GLN A 139 -23.52 1.27 -3.70
C GLN A 139 -22.54 0.64 -2.72
N ALA A 140 -22.94 0.54 -1.45
CA ALA A 140 -22.17 -0.15 -0.43
C ALA A 140 -22.18 -1.67 -0.68
N ILE A 141 -21.12 -2.36 -0.24
CA ILE A 141 -21.09 -3.82 -0.20
C ILE A 141 -22.01 -4.27 0.93
N ASN A 142 -23.15 -4.88 0.60
CA ASN A 142 -24.14 -5.31 1.57
C ASN A 142 -24.16 -6.83 1.80
N SER A 143 -23.47 -7.60 0.99
CA SER A 143 -23.44 -9.05 1.08
C SER A 143 -22.07 -9.64 0.74
N PHE A 144 -21.83 -10.84 1.20
CA PHE A 144 -20.65 -11.62 0.79
C PHE A 144 -20.65 -11.88 -0.73
N ALA A 145 -21.82 -12.02 -1.34
CA ALA A 145 -21.94 -12.21 -2.78
C ALA A 145 -21.47 -10.99 -3.56
N ASP A 146 -21.73 -9.78 -3.06
CA ASP A 146 -21.23 -8.54 -3.68
C ASP A 146 -19.71 -8.45 -3.57
N PHE A 147 -19.15 -8.81 -2.42
CA PHE A 147 -17.71 -8.87 -2.24
C PHE A 147 -17.05 -9.92 -3.15
N ALA A 148 -17.65 -11.12 -3.28
CA ALA A 148 -17.10 -12.23 -4.06
C ALA A 148 -16.92 -11.93 -5.55
N ARG A 149 -17.65 -10.95 -6.09
CA ARG A 149 -17.48 -10.50 -7.48
C ARG A 149 -16.09 -9.91 -7.76
N GLY A 150 -15.42 -9.35 -6.74
CA GLY A 150 -14.06 -8.85 -6.87
C GLY A 150 -13.04 -9.95 -7.15
N PRO A 151 -12.87 -10.94 -6.26
CA PRO A 151 -12.06 -12.12 -6.51
C PRO A 151 -12.44 -12.87 -7.79
N GLU A 152 -13.73 -13.06 -8.08
CA GLU A 152 -14.22 -13.69 -9.32
C GLU A 152 -13.65 -12.97 -10.55
N ARG A 153 -13.72 -11.64 -10.57
CA ARG A 153 -13.17 -10.86 -11.68
C ARG A 153 -11.66 -11.01 -11.84
N LEU A 154 -10.91 -11.13 -10.73
CA LEU A 154 -9.48 -11.40 -10.76
C LEU A 154 -9.18 -12.81 -11.30
N ASP A 155 -10.02 -13.79 -10.98
CA ASP A 155 -9.88 -15.16 -11.49
C ASP A 155 -10.18 -15.23 -12.98
N ASP A 156 -11.21 -14.55 -13.47
CA ASP A 156 -11.52 -14.41 -14.90
C ASP A 156 -10.35 -13.82 -15.70
N MET A 157 -9.55 -12.96 -15.07
CA MET A 157 -8.38 -12.35 -15.67
C MET A 157 -7.10 -13.17 -15.48
N ALA A 158 -7.21 -14.38 -14.91
CA ALA A 158 -6.08 -15.27 -14.60
C ALA A 158 -4.99 -14.63 -13.72
N VAL A 159 -5.37 -13.70 -12.82
CA VAL A 159 -4.45 -13.12 -11.85
C VAL A 159 -4.09 -14.21 -10.83
N PRO A 160 -2.80 -14.41 -10.46
CA PRO A 160 -2.41 -15.38 -9.43
C PRO A 160 -3.18 -15.16 -8.12
N SER A 161 -3.57 -16.24 -7.45
CA SER A 161 -4.33 -16.19 -6.20
C SER A 161 -3.48 -15.82 -4.97
N SER A 162 -2.15 -15.90 -5.09
CA SER A 162 -1.22 -15.48 -4.04
C SER A 162 -1.20 -13.97 -3.91
N ASP A 163 -1.01 -13.51 -2.66
CA ASP A 163 -0.79 -12.09 -2.34
C ASP A 163 -1.90 -11.13 -2.79
N ARG A 164 -3.15 -11.61 -2.80
CA ARG A 164 -4.32 -10.77 -3.00
C ARG A 164 -4.76 -10.16 -1.68
N TYR A 165 -4.91 -8.86 -1.64
CA TYR A 165 -5.38 -8.13 -0.48
C TYR A 165 -6.59 -7.28 -0.84
N SER A 166 -7.46 -7.07 0.13
CA SER A 166 -8.65 -6.21 0.00
C SER A 166 -8.59 -5.11 1.06
N VAL A 167 -8.90 -3.90 0.65
CA VAL A 167 -9.07 -2.76 1.55
C VAL A 167 -10.53 -2.34 1.50
N MET A 168 -11.20 -2.35 2.64
CA MET A 168 -12.62 -2.03 2.74
C MET A 168 -12.87 -0.96 3.79
N VAL A 169 -13.93 -0.20 3.59
CA VAL A 169 -14.45 0.71 4.61
C VAL A 169 -15.09 -0.12 5.74
N PRO A 170 -14.96 0.27 7.02
CA PRO A 170 -15.54 -0.47 8.14
C PRO A 170 -17.03 -0.78 7.98
N ASN A 171 -17.80 0.15 7.43
CA ASN A 171 -19.22 -0.05 7.17
C ASN A 171 -19.50 -1.24 6.24
N ASP A 172 -18.76 -1.33 5.12
CA ASP A 172 -18.93 -2.40 4.15
C ASP A 172 -18.49 -3.76 4.73
N PHE A 173 -17.41 -3.75 5.52
CA PHE A 173 -16.95 -4.94 6.22
C PHE A 173 -18.03 -5.50 7.17
N TRP A 174 -18.61 -4.66 8.02
CA TRP A 174 -19.64 -5.09 8.97
C TRP A 174 -20.95 -5.48 8.29
N ASN A 175 -21.33 -4.83 7.20
CA ASN A 175 -22.48 -5.24 6.39
C ASN A 175 -22.27 -6.63 5.76
N MET A 176 -21.08 -6.89 5.23
CA MET A 176 -20.71 -8.19 4.70
C MET A 176 -20.77 -9.27 5.78
N VAL A 177 -20.18 -9.03 6.97
CA VAL A 177 -20.24 -9.96 8.10
C VAL A 177 -21.68 -10.20 8.54
N GLY A 178 -22.49 -9.13 8.65
CA GLY A 178 -23.90 -9.20 9.01
C GLY A 178 -24.72 -10.04 8.03
N SER A 179 -24.42 -10.00 6.74
CA SER A 179 -25.11 -10.82 5.73
C SER A 179 -24.84 -12.33 5.88
N GLN A 180 -23.70 -12.70 6.46
CA GLN A 180 -23.35 -14.12 6.68
C GLN A 180 -24.11 -14.75 7.84
N THR A 181 -24.68 -13.96 8.75
CA THR A 181 -25.49 -14.47 9.87
C THR A 181 -26.77 -15.17 9.40
N THR A 182 -27.29 -14.79 8.22
CA THR A 182 -28.47 -15.40 7.62
C THR A 182 -28.18 -16.79 7.03
N LEU A 183 -26.92 -17.13 6.77
CA LEU A 183 -26.47 -18.45 6.32
C LEU A 183 -26.42 -19.49 7.46
N GLY A 184 -26.96 -19.13 8.58
CA GLY A 184 -27.29 -19.85 9.78
C GLY A 184 -26.67 -21.24 10.00
N GLY A 185 -25.87 -21.38 11.06
CA GLY A 185 -25.65 -22.65 11.73
C GLY A 185 -24.49 -23.50 11.27
N SER A 186 -23.53 -23.01 10.49
CA SER A 186 -22.29 -23.76 10.31
C SER A 186 -21.27 -23.40 11.41
N ARG A 187 -20.55 -24.39 11.92
CA ARG A 187 -19.47 -24.20 12.93
C ARG A 187 -18.43 -23.15 12.53
N ALA A 188 -18.32 -22.84 11.24
CA ALA A 188 -17.42 -21.82 10.71
C ALA A 188 -17.91 -20.38 11.02
N SER A 189 -19.23 -20.16 10.99
CA SER A 189 -19.79 -18.83 11.36
C SER A 189 -19.68 -18.57 12.87
N ASP A 190 -19.78 -19.62 13.68
CA ASP A 190 -19.62 -19.52 15.14
C ASP A 190 -18.18 -19.11 15.54
N GLY A 191 -17.18 -19.57 14.79
CA GLY A 191 -15.79 -19.18 14.99
C GLY A 191 -15.51 -17.70 14.65
N ALA A 192 -16.12 -17.20 13.59
CA ALA A 192 -16.00 -15.79 13.21
C ALA A 192 -16.67 -14.84 14.21
N TYR A 193 -17.79 -15.27 14.80
CA TYR A 193 -18.50 -14.51 15.85
C TYR A 193 -17.76 -14.44 17.18
N ARG A 194 -16.99 -15.50 17.52
CA ARG A 194 -16.28 -15.61 18.80
C ARG A 194 -14.95 -14.87 18.82
N ASN A 195 -14.32 -14.67 17.66
CA ASN A 195 -12.96 -14.13 17.50
C ASN A 195 -12.94 -12.74 16.81
N GLY A 196 -14.12 -12.12 16.61
CA GLY A 196 -14.32 -10.83 15.95
C GLY A 196 -13.79 -9.62 16.65
#